data_d08e6e2ade85a8b9903da5e9cdc7817f
#
_entry.id   d08e6e2ade85a8b9903da5e9cdc7817f
#
_cell.length_a   1.000
_cell.length_b   1.000
_cell.length_c   1.000
_cell.angle_alpha   90.00
_cell.angle_beta   90.00
_cell.angle_gamma   90.00
#
_symmetry.space_group_name_H-M   'P 1'
#
loop_
_entity.id
_entity.type
_entity.pdbx_description
1 polymer ?
#
loop_
_entity_poly.entity_id
_entity_poly.type
_entity_poly.pdbx_seq_one_letter_code
_entity_poly.pdbx_strand_id
1 'polypeptide(L)' 'MLINTISKREYLMKKQIELLETKIAFQEITIDELNQMVTNLQADISKLKEQLILLSQKLQASQSTNIANLSEETPPPHY' A
#
# COMPACT_ATOMS: atom_id res chain seq x y z
N MET A 1 -22.31 -42.75 -33.64
CA MET A 1 -21.37 -41.69 -34.03
C MET A 1 -21.71 -40.34 -33.43
N LEU A 2 -22.97 -39.89 -33.52
CA LEU A 2 -23.35 -38.62 -32.90
C LEU A 2 -23.19 -38.65 -31.41
N ILE A 3 -23.50 -39.76 -30.75
CA ILE A 3 -23.35 -39.88 -29.30
C ILE A 3 -21.91 -39.77 -28.87
N ASN A 4 -20.99 -40.39 -29.63
CA ASN A 4 -19.58 -40.30 -29.32
C ASN A 4 -19.02 -38.90 -29.52
N THR A 5 -19.52 -38.20 -30.54
CA THR A 5 -19.12 -36.79 -30.77
C THR A 5 -19.60 -35.87 -29.66
N ILE A 6 -20.82 -36.07 -29.19
CA ILE A 6 -21.39 -35.31 -28.09
C ILE A 6 -20.61 -35.57 -26.80
N SER A 7 -20.33 -36.85 -26.52
CA SER A 7 -19.54 -37.21 -25.34
C SER A 7 -18.14 -36.60 -25.35
N LYS A 8 -17.52 -36.56 -26.52
CA LYS A 8 -16.21 -35.94 -26.69
C LYS A 8 -16.25 -34.46 -26.45
N ARG A 9 -17.27 -33.79 -26.96
CA ARG A 9 -17.47 -32.36 -26.69
C ARG A 9 -17.70 -32.09 -25.23
N GLU A 10 -18.52 -32.88 -24.58
CA GLU A 10 -18.78 -32.73 -23.14
C GLU A 10 -17.51 -32.91 -22.33
N TYR A 11 -16.71 -33.89 -22.69
CA TYR A 11 -15.42 -34.13 -22.03
C TYR A 11 -14.49 -32.94 -22.17
N LEU A 12 -14.37 -32.38 -23.38
CA LEU A 12 -13.52 -31.23 -23.63
C LEU A 12 -14.01 -29.99 -22.89
N MET A 13 -15.31 -29.79 -22.89
CA MET A 13 -15.90 -28.66 -22.17
C MET A 13 -15.66 -28.80 -20.66
N LYS A 14 -15.80 -29.98 -20.14
CA LYS A 14 -15.54 -30.27 -18.73
C LYS A 14 -14.10 -29.95 -18.37
N LYS A 15 -13.17 -30.37 -19.23
CA LYS A 15 -11.75 -30.11 -19.04
C LYS A 15 -11.44 -28.62 -19.08
N GLN A 16 -12.08 -27.88 -19.95
CA GLN A 16 -11.93 -26.44 -20.04
C GLN A 16 -12.46 -25.75 -18.78
N ILE A 17 -13.60 -26.21 -18.28
CA ILE A 17 -14.19 -25.67 -17.05
C ILE A 17 -13.28 -25.92 -15.87
N GLU A 18 -12.74 -27.14 -15.74
CA GLU A 18 -11.81 -27.48 -14.69
C GLU A 18 -10.56 -26.59 -14.73
N LEU A 19 -10.05 -26.35 -15.92
CA LEU A 19 -8.90 -25.48 -16.09
C LEU A 19 -9.22 -24.05 -15.69
N LEU A 20 -10.38 -23.55 -16.09
CA LEU A 20 -10.82 -22.21 -15.72
C LEU A 20 -11.03 -22.08 -14.20
N GLU A 21 -11.63 -23.09 -13.59
CA GLU A 21 -11.81 -23.10 -12.14
C GLU A 21 -10.47 -23.04 -11.41
N THR A 22 -9.49 -23.78 -11.91
CA THR A 22 -8.14 -23.75 -11.35
C THR A 22 -7.53 -22.36 -11.47
N LYS A 23 -7.66 -21.74 -12.64
CA LYS A 23 -7.16 -20.37 -12.86
C LYS A 23 -7.84 -19.37 -11.94
N ILE A 24 -9.15 -19.50 -11.79
CA ILE A 24 -9.91 -18.62 -10.91
C ILE A 24 -9.43 -18.78 -9.46
N ALA A 25 -9.22 -20.01 -9.02
CA ALA A 25 -8.73 -20.28 -7.66
C ALA A 25 -7.37 -19.59 -7.43
N PHE A 26 -6.46 -19.70 -8.37
CA PHE A 26 -5.17 -19.03 -8.28
C PHE A 26 -5.31 -17.50 -8.29
N GLN A 27 -6.20 -16.98 -9.12
CA GLN A 27 -6.45 -15.54 -9.17
C GLN A 27 -7.06 -15.03 -7.86
N GLU A 28 -7.94 -15.79 -7.24
CA GLU A 28 -8.51 -15.43 -5.95
C GLU A 28 -7.44 -15.34 -4.88
N ILE A 29 -6.53 -16.29 -4.85
CA ILE A 29 -5.39 -16.27 -3.92
C ILE A 29 -4.54 -15.03 -4.17
N THR A 30 -4.25 -14.73 -5.42
CA THR A 30 -3.45 -13.57 -5.79
C THR A 30 -4.15 -12.27 -5.38
N ILE A 31 -5.45 -12.19 -5.59
CA ILE A 31 -6.23 -11.01 -5.19
C ILE A 31 -6.18 -10.83 -3.68
N ASP A 32 -6.33 -11.90 -2.91
CA ASP A 32 -6.24 -11.84 -1.46
C ASP A 32 -4.87 -11.35 -1.00
N GLU A 33 -3.81 -11.87 -1.61
CA GLU A 33 -2.45 -11.45 -1.31
C GLU A 33 -2.24 -9.96 -1.63
N LEU A 34 -2.71 -9.52 -2.80
CA LEU A 34 -2.60 -8.13 -3.20
C LEU A 34 -3.40 -7.22 -2.28
N ASN A 35 -4.60 -7.64 -1.88
CA ASN A 35 -5.40 -6.88 -0.92
C ASN A 35 -4.68 -6.72 0.41
N GLN A 36 -4.02 -7.77 0.87
CA GLN A 36 -3.25 -7.71 2.10
C GLN A 36 -2.06 -6.77 1.97
N MET A 37 -1.37 -6.81 0.83
CA MET A 37 -0.26 -5.91 0.56
C MET A 37 -0.72 -4.46 0.53
N VAL A 38 -1.85 -4.19 -0.12
CA VAL A 38 -2.42 -2.84 -0.15
C VAL A 38 -2.75 -2.35 1.25
N THR A 39 -3.37 -3.20 2.07
CA THR A 39 -3.71 -2.86 3.45
C THR A 39 -2.46 -2.52 4.25
N ASN A 40 -1.41 -3.33 4.11
CA ASN A 40 -0.14 -3.10 4.78
C ASN A 40 0.51 -1.78 4.31
N LEU A 41 0.48 -1.52 3.01
CA LEU A 41 1.00 -0.27 2.45
C LEU A 41 0.23 0.94 2.97
N GLN A 42 -1.08 0.83 3.09
CA GLN A 42 -1.90 1.91 3.65
C GLN A 42 -1.51 2.21 5.10
N ALA A 43 -1.26 1.17 5.89
CA ALA A 43 -0.80 1.32 7.26
C ALA A 43 0.58 2.00 7.31
N ASP A 44 1.48 1.60 6.42
CA ASP A 44 2.81 2.20 6.32
C ASP A 44 2.73 3.67 5.94
N ILE A 45 1.86 4.00 4.99
CA ILE A 45 1.65 5.39 4.57
C ILE A 45 1.12 6.23 5.72
N SER A 46 0.18 5.70 6.49
CA SER A 46 -0.36 6.40 7.66
C SER A 46 0.72 6.67 8.69
N LYS A 47 1.58 5.69 8.94
CA LYS A 47 2.71 5.84 9.84
C LYS A 47 3.67 6.91 9.36
N LEU A 48 4.00 6.88 8.09
CA LEU A 48 4.90 7.87 7.48
C LEU A 48 4.32 9.28 7.59
N LYS A 49 3.03 9.43 7.35
CA LYS A 49 2.36 10.72 7.49
C LYS A 49 2.46 11.23 8.92
N GLU A 50 2.21 10.38 9.90
CA GLU A 50 2.35 10.74 11.31
C GLU A 50 3.77 11.19 11.64
N GLN A 51 4.76 10.44 11.16
CA GLN A 51 6.16 10.77 11.38
C GLN A 51 6.53 12.10 10.72
N LEU A 52 6.01 12.38 9.53
CA LEU A 52 6.24 13.64 8.85
C LEU A 52 5.63 14.80 9.62
N ILE A 53 4.44 14.63 10.15
CA ILE A 53 3.78 15.66 10.95
C ILE A 53 4.61 15.94 12.19
N LEU A 54 5.05 14.91 12.90
CA LEU A 54 5.87 15.06 14.10
C LEU A 54 7.19 15.75 13.79
N LEU A 55 7.83 15.34 12.70
CA LEU A 55 9.07 15.96 12.27
C LEU A 55 8.89 17.41 11.92
N SER A 56 7.83 17.74 11.21
CA SER A 56 7.49 19.11 10.85
C SER A 56 7.29 19.98 12.09
N GLN A 57 6.57 19.44 13.09
CA GLN A 57 6.36 20.14 14.36
C GLN A 57 7.67 20.37 15.09
N LYS A 58 8.55 19.39 15.10
CA LYS A 58 9.86 19.53 15.73
C LYS A 58 10.72 20.58 15.05
N LEU A 59 10.68 20.59 13.71
CA LEU A 59 11.40 21.60 12.95
C LEU A 59 10.88 23.00 13.22
N GLN A 60 9.58 23.17 13.29
CA GLN A 60 8.98 24.45 13.63
C GLN A 60 9.37 24.91 15.02
N ALA A 61 9.33 24.01 15.98
CA ALA A 61 9.73 24.31 17.35
C ALA A 61 11.21 24.69 17.41
N SER A 62 12.05 23.96 16.68
CA SER A 62 13.47 24.25 16.61
C SER A 62 13.74 25.61 15.99
N GLN A 63 13.05 25.94 14.92
CA GLN A 63 13.20 27.24 14.26
C GLN A 63 12.74 28.37 15.16
N SER A 64 11.63 28.19 15.86
CA SER A 64 11.15 29.18 16.81
C SER A 64 12.15 29.40 17.93
N THR A 65 12.72 28.33 18.46
CA THR A 65 13.73 28.38 19.50
C THR A 65 14.98 29.10 18.99
N ASN A 66 15.41 28.77 17.78
CA ASN A 66 16.57 29.43 17.18
C ASN A 66 16.34 30.92 16.98
N ILE A 67 15.16 31.27 16.52
CA ILE A 67 14.81 32.67 16.34
C ILE A 67 14.78 33.40 17.68
N ALA A 68 14.21 32.80 18.70
CA ALA A 68 14.18 33.35 20.03
C ALA A 68 15.59 33.53 20.59
N ASN A 69 16.43 32.53 20.41
CA ASN A 69 17.81 32.59 20.85
C ASN A 69 18.58 33.71 20.14
N LEU A 70 18.38 33.88 18.86
CA LEU A 70 18.99 34.95 18.10
C LEU A 70 18.52 36.31 18.61
N SER A 71 17.26 36.43 18.96
CA SER A 71 16.72 37.63 19.53
C SER A 71 17.32 37.95 20.89
N GLU A 72 17.48 36.92 21.71
CA GLU A 72 18.10 37.04 23.01
C GLU A 72 19.58 37.36 22.93
N GLU A 73 20.23 36.84 21.89
CA GLU A 73 21.63 37.09 21.66
C GLU A 73 21.88 38.38 20.94
N THR A 74 20.89 39.15 20.69
CA THR A 74 21.06 40.44 20.06
C THR A 74 22.11 41.20 20.81
N PRO A 75 23.09 41.66 20.14
CA PRO A 75 24.19 42.26 20.86
C PRO A 75 23.70 43.43 21.61
N PRO A 76 24.26 43.60 22.65
CA PRO A 76 24.00 44.76 23.41
C PRO A 76 24.39 45.90 22.63
N PRO A 77 23.75 46.73 22.79
CA PRO A 77 24.01 47.76 22.08
C PRO A 77 25.23 48.34 22.28
N HIS A 78 25.47 48.33 22.00
CA HIS A 78 26.28 48.66 22.17
C HIS A 78 26.89 49.38 22.02
N TYR A 79 27.09 49.49 21.92
CA TYR A 79 27.78 50.15 21.91
C TYR A 79 27.71 51.10 21.41
#